data_3c5e197457a262e908e5235836e99bf6
#
_entry.id   3c5e197457a262e908e5235836e99bf6
#
_cell.length_a   1.000
_cell.length_b   1.000
_cell.length_c   1.000
_cell.angle_alpha   90.00
_cell.angle_beta   90.00
_cell.angle_gamma   90.00
#
_symmetry.space_group_name_H-M   'P 1'
#
loop_
_entity.id
_entity.type
_entity.pdbx_description
1 polymer ?
#
loop_
_entity_poly.entity_id
_entity_poly.type
_entity_poly.pdbx_seq_one_letter_code
_entity_poly.pdbx_strand_id
1 'polypeptide(L)'
;MSADKFSEIFSGLEEAYGTYEIQKQQVNGKQSGQASVLRSPRTAQTWEGHLSGKGPAIGIIPINADNNCKWGCIDIDQYTGFNHKELLDKIVEMKLPLVVCRSKSGGAHVFLFSKDWISAKILQDTLTSISAALGYAGSEIFPKQIKLQLDRGDVGNFLNLPYYNHEESLRYAFKADGSAATLEEFFGLYEAAVQTVEQI
;
A
#
# COMPACT_ATOMS: atom_id res chain seq x y z
N MET A 1 15.47 -13.25 0.80
CA MET A 1 15.17 -12.79 2.18
C MET A 1 14.33 -11.51 2.21
N SER A 2 14.80 -10.35 1.75
CA SER A 2 13.94 -9.12 1.82
C SER A 2 12.74 -9.16 0.89
N ALA A 3 12.88 -9.69 -0.33
CA ALA A 3 11.79 -9.83 -1.27
C ALA A 3 10.70 -10.81 -0.79
N ASP A 4 11.09 -11.91 -0.13
CA ASP A 4 10.14 -12.89 0.41
C ASP A 4 9.30 -12.26 1.53
N LYS A 5 9.96 -11.61 2.51
CA LYS A 5 9.26 -10.92 3.59
C LYS A 5 8.34 -9.81 3.06
N PHE A 6 8.80 -9.04 2.07
CA PHE A 6 8.00 -7.99 1.45
C PHE A 6 6.78 -8.57 0.72
N SER A 7 6.94 -9.71 0.03
CA SER A 7 5.85 -10.41 -0.65
C SER A 7 4.81 -10.99 0.32
N GLU A 8 5.24 -11.47 1.49
CA GLU A 8 4.34 -11.95 2.54
C GLU A 8 3.51 -10.81 3.14
N ILE A 9 4.12 -9.65 3.41
CA ILE A 9 3.46 -8.45 3.94
C ILE A 9 2.40 -7.95 2.96
N PHE A 10 2.75 -7.83 1.68
CA PHE A 10 1.85 -7.34 0.63
C PHE A 10 1.16 -8.48 -0.14
N SER A 11 0.74 -9.52 0.56
CA SER A 11 -0.09 -10.59 -0.01
C SER A 11 -1.42 -10.03 -0.51
N GLY A 12 -1.94 -10.61 -1.58
CA GLY A 12 -3.22 -10.21 -2.19
C GLY A 12 -3.65 -11.20 -3.26
N LEU A 13 -4.39 -10.76 -4.27
CA LEU A 13 -4.82 -11.59 -5.38
C LEU A 13 -3.60 -12.19 -6.09
N GLU A 14 -3.56 -13.52 -6.25
CA GLU A 14 -2.44 -14.20 -6.90
C GLU A 14 -2.52 -14.15 -8.42
N GLU A 15 -3.73 -14.20 -8.99
CA GLU A 15 -3.99 -14.35 -10.41
C GLU A 15 -3.72 -13.07 -11.23
N ALA A 16 -3.57 -11.93 -10.54
CA ALA A 16 -3.30 -10.66 -11.21
C ALA A 16 -2.58 -9.66 -10.31
N TYR A 17 -1.88 -8.73 -10.93
CA TYR A 17 -1.24 -7.61 -10.25
C TYR A 17 -1.09 -6.41 -11.19
N GLY A 18 -0.88 -5.24 -10.61
CA GLY A 18 -0.61 -4.03 -11.36
C GLY A 18 0.86 -3.84 -11.67
N THR A 19 1.16 -3.21 -12.79
CA THR A 19 2.47 -2.65 -13.10
C THR A 19 2.35 -1.18 -13.40
N TYR A 20 3.39 -0.43 -13.11
CA TYR A 20 3.49 0.98 -13.43
C TYR A 20 4.84 1.26 -14.08
N GLU A 21 4.80 1.62 -15.36
CA GLU A 21 5.97 2.05 -16.11
C GLU A 21 6.06 3.57 -16.10
N ILE A 22 7.19 4.07 -15.61
CA ILE A 22 7.47 5.51 -15.56
C ILE A 22 7.80 5.99 -16.97
N GLN A 23 7.02 6.91 -17.50
CA GLN A 23 7.34 7.61 -18.74
C GLN A 23 8.28 8.77 -18.44
N LYS A 24 9.28 8.99 -19.32
CA LYS A 24 10.31 10.04 -19.15
C LYS A 24 9.80 11.48 -19.20
N GLN A 25 8.55 11.72 -19.63
CA GLN A 25 7.99 13.07 -19.71
C GLN A 25 7.26 13.44 -18.41
N GLN A 26 7.68 14.55 -17.80
CA GLN A 26 6.90 15.20 -16.75
C GLN A 26 5.83 16.09 -17.40
N VAL A 27 4.58 15.89 -17.06
CA VAL A 27 3.47 16.77 -17.42
C VAL A 27 3.02 17.50 -16.15
N ASN A 28 3.16 18.82 -16.11
CA ASN A 28 2.80 19.68 -14.98
C ASN A 28 3.40 19.27 -13.63
N GLY A 29 4.69 18.84 -13.62
CA GLY A 29 5.39 18.44 -12.39
C GLY A 29 5.00 17.06 -11.87
N LYS A 30 4.05 16.36 -12.50
CA LYS A 30 3.71 14.96 -12.19
C LYS A 30 4.52 14.03 -13.08
N GLN A 31 5.13 13.02 -12.47
CA GLN A 31 5.73 11.93 -13.20
C GLN A 31 4.61 11.11 -13.87
N SER A 32 4.51 11.21 -15.19
CA SER A 32 3.54 10.42 -15.96
C SER A 32 4.03 8.98 -16.07
N GLY A 33 3.09 8.05 -16.14
CA GLY A 33 3.37 6.64 -16.36
C GLY A 33 2.11 5.90 -16.76
N GLN A 34 2.32 4.72 -17.32
CA GLN A 34 1.23 3.85 -17.74
C GLN A 34 1.00 2.76 -16.69
N ALA A 35 -0.22 2.72 -16.16
CA ALA A 35 -0.69 1.65 -15.31
C ALA A 35 -1.27 0.52 -16.18
N SER A 36 -0.93 -0.73 -15.88
CA SER A 36 -1.45 -1.91 -16.57
C SER A 36 -1.72 -3.02 -15.56
N VAL A 37 -2.69 -3.89 -15.86
CA VAL A 37 -2.97 -5.09 -15.08
C VAL A 37 -2.44 -6.30 -15.84
N LEU A 38 -1.55 -7.07 -15.20
CA LEU A 38 -1.06 -8.35 -15.70
C LEU A 38 -1.85 -9.47 -15.03
N ARG A 39 -2.41 -10.37 -15.85
CA ARG A 39 -3.18 -11.53 -15.40
C ARG A 39 -2.27 -12.76 -15.36
N SER A 40 -1.40 -12.76 -14.39
CA SER A 40 -0.46 -13.85 -14.11
C SER A 40 0.01 -13.78 -12.66
N PRO A 41 0.42 -14.89 -12.06
CA PRO A 41 1.05 -14.89 -10.74
C PRO A 41 2.35 -14.08 -10.75
N ARG A 42 2.65 -13.46 -9.62
CA ARG A 42 3.94 -12.85 -9.36
C ARG A 42 4.97 -13.93 -9.06
N THR A 43 6.17 -13.73 -9.54
CA THR A 43 7.33 -14.60 -9.24
C THR A 43 8.27 -13.91 -8.25
N ALA A 44 9.19 -14.65 -7.64
CA ALA A 44 10.26 -14.07 -6.83
C ALA A 44 11.01 -12.97 -7.60
N GLN A 45 11.26 -13.19 -8.90
CA GLN A 45 11.93 -12.21 -9.76
C GLN A 45 11.11 -10.92 -9.95
N THR A 46 9.77 -11.00 -9.93
CA THR A 46 8.89 -9.81 -9.97
C THR A 46 9.10 -8.93 -8.74
N TRP A 47 9.18 -9.53 -7.55
CA TRP A 47 9.40 -8.83 -6.29
C TRP A 47 10.83 -8.26 -6.18
N GLU A 48 11.83 -9.05 -6.55
CA GLU A 48 13.23 -8.59 -6.62
C GLU A 48 13.40 -7.45 -7.62
N GLY A 49 12.76 -7.54 -8.78
CA GLY A 49 12.76 -6.49 -9.80
C GLY A 49 12.17 -5.18 -9.29
N HIS A 50 11.07 -5.24 -8.53
CA HIS A 50 10.48 -4.06 -7.90
C HIS A 50 11.43 -3.43 -6.89
N LEU A 51 11.93 -4.21 -5.94
CA LEU A 51 12.79 -3.69 -4.88
C LEU A 51 14.14 -3.19 -5.39
N SER A 52 14.71 -3.82 -6.40
CA SER A 52 15.98 -3.39 -6.99
C SER A 52 15.86 -2.29 -8.05
N GLY A 53 14.64 -1.94 -8.48
CA GLY A 53 14.42 -0.99 -9.58
C GLY A 53 14.80 -1.53 -10.96
N LYS A 54 15.16 -2.81 -11.08
CA LYS A 54 15.55 -3.45 -12.35
C LYS A 54 14.36 -4.00 -13.15
N GLY A 55 13.18 -4.03 -12.52
CA GLY A 55 11.89 -4.38 -13.13
C GLY A 55 10.91 -3.21 -13.06
N PRO A 56 9.66 -3.40 -13.52
CA PRO A 56 8.62 -2.40 -13.37
C PRO A 56 8.25 -2.22 -11.88
N ALA A 57 7.76 -1.04 -11.53
CA ALA A 57 7.10 -0.87 -10.25
C ALA A 57 5.81 -1.70 -10.24
N ILE A 58 5.56 -2.43 -9.17
CA ILE A 58 4.35 -3.25 -9.04
C ILE A 58 3.32 -2.64 -8.11
N GLY A 59 2.08 -2.99 -8.36
CA GLY A 59 0.95 -2.73 -7.49
C GLY A 59 0.22 -4.03 -7.17
N ILE A 60 -0.30 -4.15 -5.97
CA ILE A 60 -0.99 -5.35 -5.51
C ILE A 60 -2.47 -5.06 -5.30
N ILE A 61 -3.30 -6.01 -5.71
CA ILE A 61 -4.73 -6.05 -5.44
C ILE A 61 -4.88 -6.69 -4.05
N PRO A 62 -5.26 -5.94 -3.01
CA PRO A 62 -5.18 -6.45 -1.63
C PRO A 62 -6.19 -7.56 -1.32
N ILE A 63 -7.33 -7.60 -2.01
CA ILE A 63 -8.37 -8.62 -1.85
C ILE A 63 -8.00 -9.89 -2.63
N ASN A 64 -8.04 -11.05 -1.96
CA ASN A 64 -7.80 -12.35 -2.58
C ASN A 64 -9.08 -12.97 -3.18
N ALA A 65 -8.96 -14.16 -3.78
CA ALA A 65 -10.09 -14.87 -4.40
C ALA A 65 -11.21 -15.23 -3.41
N ASP A 66 -10.90 -15.37 -2.11
CA ASP A 66 -11.86 -15.64 -1.04
C ASP A 66 -12.47 -14.36 -0.44
N ASN A 67 -12.22 -13.21 -1.04
CA ASN A 67 -12.66 -11.88 -0.59
C ASN A 67 -12.11 -11.47 0.79
N ASN A 68 -10.90 -11.90 1.09
CA ASN A 68 -10.17 -11.55 2.30
C ASN A 68 -8.91 -10.73 1.96
N CYS A 69 -8.41 -10.00 2.96
CA CYS A 69 -7.20 -9.18 2.85
C CYS A 69 -6.28 -9.44 4.05
N LYS A 70 -4.97 -9.22 3.88
CA LYS A 70 -3.98 -9.11 4.96
C LYS A 70 -3.58 -7.67 5.24
N TRP A 71 -3.93 -6.77 4.38
CA TRP A 71 -3.66 -5.35 4.51
C TRP A 71 -4.69 -4.52 3.75
N GLY A 72 -4.84 -3.30 4.17
CA GLY A 72 -5.58 -2.29 3.45
C GLY A 72 -4.90 -0.93 3.56
N CYS A 73 -5.40 0.05 2.84
CA CYS A 73 -4.76 1.34 2.74
C CYS A 73 -5.78 2.47 2.58
N ILE A 74 -5.54 3.58 3.27
CA ILE A 74 -6.14 4.87 2.98
C ILE A 74 -5.19 5.58 2.01
N ASP A 75 -5.66 5.89 0.80
CA ASP A 75 -4.89 6.60 -0.22
C ASP A 75 -5.21 8.09 -0.17
N ILE A 76 -4.30 8.88 0.40
CA ILE A 76 -4.47 10.33 0.58
C ILE A 76 -3.78 11.04 -0.59
N ASP A 77 -4.58 11.46 -1.55
CA ASP A 77 -4.15 12.14 -2.78
C ASP A 77 -4.07 13.68 -2.63
N GLN A 78 -3.44 14.14 -1.55
CA GLN A 78 -3.15 15.56 -1.33
C GLN A 78 -1.65 15.80 -1.53
N TYR A 79 -1.29 16.72 -2.43
CA TYR A 79 0.10 16.93 -2.84
C TYR A 79 0.64 18.29 -2.41
N THR A 80 -0.15 19.36 -2.57
CA THR A 80 0.26 20.71 -2.24
C THR A 80 -0.03 21.01 -0.78
N GLY A 81 1.03 21.32 -0.01
CA GLY A 81 0.91 21.65 1.40
C GLY A 81 0.58 20.47 2.32
N PHE A 82 0.65 19.22 1.83
CA PHE A 82 0.43 18.04 2.64
C PHE A 82 1.59 17.83 3.63
N ASN A 83 1.26 17.78 4.92
CA ASN A 83 2.23 17.61 5.99
C ASN A 83 2.17 16.21 6.58
N HIS A 84 3.08 15.34 6.14
CA HIS A 84 3.18 13.98 6.64
C HIS A 84 3.42 13.91 8.14
N LYS A 85 4.15 14.88 8.73
CA LYS A 85 4.42 14.90 10.17
C LYS A 85 3.16 15.14 11.00
N GLU A 86 2.27 16.01 10.56
CA GLU A 86 0.98 16.23 11.22
C GLU A 86 0.10 14.96 11.19
N LEU A 87 0.11 14.24 10.07
CA LEU A 87 -0.58 12.95 9.98
C LEU A 87 0.01 11.92 10.95
N LEU A 88 1.35 11.82 11.00
CA LEU A 88 2.04 10.90 11.93
C LEU A 88 1.72 11.24 13.38
N ASP A 89 1.75 12.52 13.75
CA ASP A 89 1.46 12.98 15.12
C ASP A 89 0.04 12.61 15.54
N LYS A 90 -0.95 12.78 14.66
CA LYS A 90 -2.34 12.32 14.91
C LYS A 90 -2.42 10.82 15.10
N ILE A 91 -1.75 10.03 14.25
CA ILE A 91 -1.72 8.57 14.35
C ILE A 91 -1.15 8.14 15.71
N VAL A 92 -0.05 8.75 16.14
CA VAL A 92 0.59 8.49 17.43
C VAL A 92 -0.32 8.90 18.60
N GLU A 93 -0.90 10.11 18.55
CA GLU A 93 -1.81 10.64 19.58
C GLU A 93 -3.04 9.72 19.75
N MET A 94 -3.61 9.25 18.65
CA MET A 94 -4.76 8.35 18.63
C MET A 94 -4.37 6.88 18.88
N LYS A 95 -3.09 6.57 19.00
CA LYS A 95 -2.55 5.21 19.20
C LYS A 95 -3.02 4.22 18.12
N LEU A 96 -3.11 4.68 16.88
CA LEU A 96 -3.54 3.85 15.76
C LEU A 96 -2.37 2.99 15.25
N PRO A 97 -2.58 1.69 15.00
CA PRO A 97 -1.54 0.77 14.54
C PRO A 97 -1.33 0.87 13.01
N LEU A 98 -0.92 2.03 12.56
CA LEU A 98 -0.81 2.36 11.13
C LEU A 98 0.63 2.63 10.72
N VAL A 99 0.97 2.24 9.50
CA VAL A 99 2.24 2.58 8.86
C VAL A 99 1.98 3.56 7.72
N VAL A 100 2.62 4.72 7.74
CA VAL A 100 2.49 5.75 6.71
C VAL A 100 3.64 5.65 5.74
N CYS A 101 3.35 5.48 4.46
CA CYS A 101 4.32 5.57 3.38
C CYS A 101 4.04 6.79 2.51
N ARG A 102 5.10 7.40 1.99
CA ARG A 102 4.97 8.45 0.99
C ARG A 102 4.47 7.84 -0.33
N SER A 103 3.40 8.38 -0.89
CA SER A 103 2.92 7.93 -2.20
C SER A 103 3.81 8.46 -3.33
N LYS A 104 3.67 7.87 -4.51
CA LYS A 104 4.41 8.25 -5.71
C LYS A 104 4.34 9.76 -6.03
N SER A 105 3.19 10.36 -5.83
CA SER A 105 2.93 11.77 -6.15
C SER A 105 3.16 12.73 -4.99
N GLY A 106 3.58 12.22 -3.82
CA GLY A 106 3.88 13.04 -2.64
C GLY A 106 2.76 13.12 -1.60
N GLY A 107 1.63 12.45 -1.82
CA GLY A 107 0.61 12.21 -0.80
C GLY A 107 1.02 11.07 0.14
N ALA A 108 0.07 10.38 0.76
CA ALA A 108 0.35 9.30 1.69
C ALA A 108 -0.50 8.06 1.41
N HIS A 109 0.13 6.89 1.54
CA HIS A 109 -0.51 5.60 1.70
C HIS A 109 -0.45 5.23 3.18
N VAL A 110 -1.59 5.12 3.84
CA VAL A 110 -1.70 4.79 5.26
C VAL A 110 -2.17 3.35 5.38
N PHE A 111 -1.27 2.47 5.75
CA PHE A 111 -1.51 1.02 5.79
C PHE A 111 -1.98 0.55 7.16
N LEU A 112 -2.98 -0.34 7.16
CA LEU A 112 -3.34 -1.20 8.27
C LEU A 112 -3.06 -2.65 7.86
N PHE A 113 -2.32 -3.38 8.71
CA PHE A 113 -1.91 -4.75 8.46
C PHE A 113 -2.58 -5.73 9.42
N SER A 114 -2.96 -6.90 8.90
CA SER A 114 -3.44 -8.03 9.69
C SER A 114 -2.49 -9.23 9.56
N LYS A 115 -2.27 -9.95 10.65
CA LYS A 115 -1.51 -11.21 10.66
C LYS A 115 -2.18 -12.27 9.79
N ASP A 116 -3.49 -12.35 9.91
CA ASP A 116 -4.32 -13.35 9.25
C ASP A 116 -5.22 -12.71 8.20
N TRP A 117 -5.77 -13.53 7.33
CA TRP A 117 -6.74 -13.09 6.35
C TRP A 117 -8.04 -12.66 7.04
N ILE A 118 -8.44 -11.42 6.83
CA ILE A 118 -9.68 -10.83 7.36
C ILE A 118 -10.60 -10.45 6.19
N SER A 119 -11.92 -10.46 6.43
CA SER A 119 -12.91 -10.03 5.43
C SER A 119 -12.55 -8.64 4.88
N ALA A 120 -12.52 -8.52 3.55
CA ALA A 120 -12.31 -7.25 2.85
C ALA A 120 -13.32 -6.17 3.29
N LYS A 121 -14.57 -6.57 3.59
CA LYS A 121 -15.61 -5.67 4.09
C LYS A 121 -15.25 -5.08 5.46
N ILE A 122 -14.82 -5.92 6.40
CA ILE A 122 -14.45 -5.48 7.75
C ILE A 122 -13.26 -4.50 7.65
N LEU A 123 -12.22 -4.87 6.90
CA LEU A 123 -11.03 -4.03 6.74
C LEU A 123 -11.36 -2.68 6.09
N GLN A 124 -12.21 -2.69 5.04
CA GLN A 124 -12.64 -1.47 4.37
C GLN A 124 -13.45 -0.55 5.31
N ASP A 125 -14.39 -1.10 6.09
CA ASP A 125 -15.20 -0.33 7.04
C ASP A 125 -14.32 0.28 8.15
N THR A 126 -13.39 -0.49 8.70
CA THR A 126 -12.41 -0.03 9.71
C THR A 126 -11.58 1.11 9.17
N LEU A 127 -10.98 0.96 7.98
CA LEU A 127 -10.18 2.01 7.36
C LEU A 127 -11.02 3.25 7.01
N THR A 128 -12.27 3.09 6.61
CA THR A 128 -13.19 4.22 6.36
C THR A 128 -13.43 5.01 7.64
N SER A 129 -13.65 4.33 8.77
CA SER A 129 -13.83 4.97 10.07
C SER A 129 -12.57 5.69 10.54
N ILE A 130 -11.40 5.04 10.38
CA ILE A 130 -10.09 5.64 10.71
C ILE A 130 -9.83 6.86 9.83
N SER A 131 -10.08 6.78 8.52
CA SER A 131 -9.91 7.90 7.58
C SER A 131 -10.72 9.12 8.00
N ALA A 132 -11.97 8.91 8.39
CA ALA A 132 -12.83 9.99 8.90
C ALA A 132 -12.29 10.58 10.21
N ALA A 133 -11.86 9.74 11.15
CA ALA A 133 -11.30 10.19 12.45
C ALA A 133 -9.99 10.99 12.28
N LEU A 134 -9.15 10.62 11.30
CA LEU A 134 -7.95 11.35 10.94
C LEU A 134 -8.24 12.68 10.20
N GLY A 135 -9.49 12.93 9.79
CA GLY A 135 -9.88 14.13 9.04
C GLY A 135 -9.72 14.00 7.51
N TYR A 136 -9.59 12.79 7.01
CA TYR A 136 -9.43 12.47 5.59
C TYR A 136 -10.63 11.72 5.02
N ALA A 137 -11.84 11.98 5.53
CA ALA A 137 -13.08 11.42 4.97
C ALA A 137 -13.17 11.73 3.46
N GLY A 138 -13.48 10.69 2.67
CA GLY A 138 -13.54 10.81 1.20
C GLY A 138 -12.23 10.43 0.49
N SER A 139 -11.14 10.11 1.21
CA SER A 139 -9.97 9.44 0.61
C SER A 139 -10.35 8.07 0.06
N GLU A 140 -9.64 7.63 -0.97
CA GLU A 140 -9.82 6.28 -1.49
C GLU A 140 -9.38 5.23 -0.48
N ILE A 141 -10.18 4.17 -0.32
CA ILE A 141 -9.87 3.05 0.56
C ILE A 141 -9.58 1.81 -0.28
N PHE A 142 -8.49 1.13 0.01
CA PHE A 142 -8.17 -0.18 -0.54
C PHE A 142 -8.28 -1.25 0.55
N PRO A 143 -8.96 -2.39 0.28
CA PRO A 143 -9.54 -2.78 -1.00
C PRO A 143 -10.69 -1.87 -1.43
N LYS A 144 -10.79 -1.52 -2.72
CA LYS A 144 -11.96 -0.81 -3.27
C LYS A 144 -13.17 -1.73 -3.38
N GLN A 145 -12.94 -3.00 -3.69
CA GLN A 145 -13.96 -4.04 -3.77
C GLN A 145 -13.97 -4.87 -2.48
N ILE A 146 -15.15 -5.21 -2.01
CA ILE A 146 -15.37 -6.16 -0.90
C ILE A 146 -15.66 -7.58 -1.40
N LYS A 147 -15.89 -7.72 -2.71
CA LYS A 147 -16.14 -8.99 -3.40
C LYS A 147 -15.64 -8.91 -4.82
N LEU A 148 -14.87 -9.91 -5.24
CA LEU A 148 -14.43 -10.07 -6.62
C LEU A 148 -15.41 -10.91 -7.43
N GLN A 149 -15.49 -10.63 -8.73
CA GLN A 149 -16.24 -11.41 -9.71
C GLN A 149 -15.26 -12.01 -10.74
N LEU A 150 -14.39 -12.89 -10.25
CA LEU A 150 -13.31 -13.48 -11.06
C LEU A 150 -13.84 -14.25 -12.28
N ASP A 151 -15.00 -14.88 -12.16
CA ASP A 151 -15.72 -15.57 -13.25
C ASP A 151 -16.12 -14.62 -14.38
N ARG A 152 -16.27 -13.32 -14.08
CA ARG A 152 -16.56 -12.25 -15.05
C ARG A 152 -15.30 -11.47 -15.47
N GLY A 153 -14.14 -11.91 -15.01
CA GLY A 153 -12.88 -11.25 -15.31
C GLY A 153 -12.59 -9.99 -14.49
N ASP A 154 -13.38 -9.69 -13.46
CA ASP A 154 -13.08 -8.60 -12.52
C ASP A 154 -12.04 -9.07 -11.50
N VAL A 155 -10.87 -8.45 -11.50
CA VAL A 155 -9.78 -8.73 -10.57
C VAL A 155 -9.63 -7.64 -9.50
N GLY A 156 -10.44 -6.60 -9.54
CA GLY A 156 -10.36 -5.47 -8.61
C GLY A 156 -9.26 -4.46 -8.94
N ASN A 157 -9.05 -3.54 -8.02
CA ASN A 157 -8.08 -2.45 -8.16
C ASN A 157 -6.81 -2.73 -7.38
N PHE A 158 -5.66 -2.44 -7.99
CA PHE A 158 -4.37 -2.51 -7.32
C PHE A 158 -3.95 -1.17 -6.72
N LEU A 159 -3.16 -1.22 -5.68
CA LEU A 159 -2.42 -0.08 -5.12
C LEU A 159 -0.94 -0.23 -5.44
N ASN A 160 -0.30 0.83 -5.92
CA ASN A 160 1.15 0.85 -6.14
C ASN A 160 1.89 0.69 -4.81
N LEU A 161 2.82 -0.26 -4.74
CA LEU A 161 3.56 -0.54 -3.53
C LEU A 161 4.66 0.50 -3.24
N PRO A 162 5.03 0.67 -1.96
CA PRO A 162 6.22 1.42 -1.55
C PRO A 162 7.51 0.68 -1.95
N TYR A 163 8.65 1.34 -1.75
CA TYR A 163 10.00 0.77 -1.92
C TYR A 163 10.37 0.29 -3.33
N TYR A 164 9.74 0.82 -4.37
CA TYR A 164 10.29 0.64 -5.72
C TYR A 164 11.69 1.27 -5.80
N ASN A 165 12.69 0.49 -6.23
CA ASN A 165 14.11 0.86 -6.14
C ASN A 165 14.48 1.31 -4.71
N HIS A 166 14.45 0.38 -3.75
CA HIS A 166 14.42 0.69 -2.32
C HIS A 166 15.59 1.54 -1.82
N GLU A 167 16.76 1.47 -2.46
CA GLU A 167 17.95 2.26 -2.09
C GLU A 167 17.76 3.76 -2.40
N GLU A 168 16.98 4.10 -3.42
CA GLU A 168 16.74 5.47 -3.88
C GLU A 168 15.25 5.84 -3.87
N SER A 169 14.42 5.05 -3.18
CA SER A 169 12.97 5.18 -3.25
C SER A 169 12.47 6.51 -2.66
N LEU A 170 11.61 7.19 -3.40
CA LEU A 170 10.79 8.28 -2.88
C LEU A 170 9.49 7.78 -2.23
N ARG A 171 9.23 6.47 -2.26
CA ARG A 171 8.03 5.81 -1.72
C ARG A 171 8.36 5.03 -0.45
N TYR A 172 8.99 5.68 0.50
CA TYR A 172 9.43 5.10 1.76
C TYR A 172 8.37 5.23 2.86
N ALA A 173 8.46 4.41 3.88
CA ALA A 173 7.71 4.60 5.11
C ALA A 173 8.33 5.72 5.96
N PHE A 174 7.51 6.39 6.75
CA PHE A 174 7.98 7.40 7.71
C PHE A 174 8.18 6.78 9.09
N LYS A 175 9.27 7.16 9.75
CA LYS A 175 9.46 6.94 11.19
C LYS A 175 8.66 7.97 11.98
N ALA A 176 8.48 7.74 13.29
CA ALA A 176 7.71 8.64 14.16
C ALA A 176 8.24 10.08 14.20
N ASP A 177 9.54 10.28 13.97
CA ASP A 177 10.17 11.60 13.88
C ASP A 177 9.94 12.29 12.51
N GLY A 178 9.29 11.62 11.57
CA GLY A 178 9.04 12.11 10.22
C GLY A 178 10.16 11.83 9.22
N SER A 179 11.25 11.19 9.63
CA SER A 179 12.33 10.80 8.73
C SER A 179 11.96 9.56 7.91
N ALA A 180 12.64 9.38 6.77
CA ALA A 180 12.47 8.21 5.90
C ALA A 180 13.01 6.94 6.59
N ALA A 181 12.23 5.86 6.53
CA ALA A 181 12.67 4.55 6.94
C ALA A 181 13.29 3.78 5.77
N THR A 182 14.38 3.08 6.01
CA THR A 182 14.92 2.09 5.08
C THR A 182 13.95 0.91 4.93
N LEU A 183 14.17 0.03 3.95
CA LEU A 183 13.37 -1.19 3.82
C LEU A 183 13.43 -2.08 5.06
N GLU A 184 14.60 -2.18 5.70
CA GLU A 184 14.76 -2.96 6.93
C GLU A 184 14.02 -2.33 8.12
N GLU A 185 14.10 -1.00 8.27
CA GLU A 185 13.32 -0.28 9.28
C GLU A 185 11.82 -0.40 9.06
N PHE A 186 11.36 -0.43 7.79
CA PHE A 186 9.95 -0.69 7.46
C PHE A 186 9.48 -2.05 7.99
N PHE A 187 10.29 -3.09 7.88
CA PHE A 187 9.93 -4.38 8.45
C PHE A 187 9.71 -4.30 9.97
N GLY A 188 10.54 -3.53 10.68
CA GLY A 188 10.33 -3.26 12.10
C GLY A 188 9.05 -2.48 12.38
N LEU A 189 8.72 -1.47 11.56
CA LEU A 189 7.46 -0.72 11.67
C LEU A 189 6.25 -1.62 11.43
N TYR A 190 6.31 -2.51 10.43
CA TYR A 190 5.27 -3.50 10.18
C TYR A 190 5.08 -4.43 11.38
N GLU A 191 6.16 -4.99 11.93
CA GLU A 191 6.09 -5.91 13.08
C GLU A 191 5.48 -5.25 14.32
N ALA A 192 5.74 -3.95 14.52
CA ALA A 192 5.17 -3.18 15.61
C ALA A 192 3.68 -2.82 15.39
N ALA A 193 3.24 -2.71 14.13
CA ALA A 193 1.90 -2.24 13.78
C ALA A 193 0.91 -3.36 13.43
N VAL A 194 1.39 -4.53 13.00
CA VAL A 194 0.51 -5.63 12.54
C VAL A 194 -0.41 -6.11 13.65
N GLN A 195 -1.71 -6.23 13.33
CA GLN A 195 -2.79 -6.57 14.27
C GLN A 195 -3.27 -8.00 14.08
N THR A 196 -3.85 -8.59 15.14
CA THR A 196 -4.69 -9.79 14.99
C THR A 196 -6.08 -9.41 14.48
N VAL A 197 -6.85 -10.38 14.03
CA VAL A 197 -8.23 -10.15 13.56
C VAL A 197 -9.12 -9.54 14.66
N GLU A 198 -8.90 -9.92 15.91
CA GLU A 198 -9.68 -9.42 17.06
C GLU A 198 -9.33 -7.97 17.43
N GLN A 199 -8.19 -7.45 16.97
CA GLN A 199 -7.74 -6.09 17.24
C GLN A 199 -8.20 -5.10 16.17
N ILE A 200 -8.67 -5.59 15.02
CA ILE A 200 -9.21 -4.81 13.93
C ILE A 200 -10.72 -4.69 14.04
#